data_58b4a93477b6cd4d97e202c8a6c95f1a
#
_entry.id   58b4a93477b6cd4d97e202c8a6c95f1a
#
_cell.length_a   1.000
_cell.length_b   1.000
_cell.length_c   1.000
_cell.angle_alpha   90.00
_cell.angle_beta   90.00
_cell.angle_gamma   90.00
#
_symmetry.space_group_name_H-M   'P 1'
#
loop_
_entity.id
_entity.type
_entity.pdbx_description
1 polymer ?
#
loop_
_entity_poly.entity_id
_entity_poly.type
_entity_poly.pdbx_seq_one_letter_code
_entity_poly.pdbx_strand_id
1 'polypeptide(L)'
;LVGSEMCIRDSINILFCVYIAITFGLLGAYDDFKKIKFSNSSGISSKFKITSQLILAIIGVSLFVYLNDYQDLNNLYFPFFKNLIINLGWFFIPFAIFVIIGSSNAVNLTDGLDGLATVPVILVAACFAFISYVTGNIVFSNYLQIPYIEGTGEVSIFCGAIIGACL
;
A
#
# COMPACT_ATOMS: atom_id res chain seq x y z
N LEU A 1 -21.75 -12.30 -12.50
CA LEU A 1 -20.34 -12.69 -12.58
C LEU A 1 -19.55 -11.87 -13.57
N VAL A 2 -20.13 -11.48 -14.73
CA VAL A 2 -19.44 -10.67 -15.76
C VAL A 2 -19.19 -9.22 -15.30
N GLY A 3 -19.99 -8.68 -14.39
CA GLY A 3 -19.83 -7.32 -13.87
C GLY A 3 -18.67 -7.16 -12.87
N SER A 4 -18.32 -8.21 -12.13
CA SER A 4 -17.27 -8.13 -11.11
C SER A 4 -15.84 -8.19 -11.69
N GLU A 5 -15.66 -8.88 -12.81
CA GLU A 5 -14.35 -8.96 -13.47
C GLU A 5 -13.95 -7.64 -14.17
N MET A 6 -14.94 -6.87 -14.65
CA MET A 6 -14.66 -5.55 -15.20
C MET A 6 -14.23 -4.53 -14.13
N CYS A 7 -14.79 -4.60 -12.93
CA CYS A 7 -14.46 -3.67 -11.85
C CYS A 7 -13.02 -3.80 -11.35
N ILE A 8 -12.49 -5.03 -11.19
CA ILE A 8 -11.13 -5.26 -10.68
C ILE A 8 -10.07 -4.65 -11.61
N ARG A 9 -10.27 -4.75 -12.92
CA ARG A 9 -9.29 -4.25 -13.91
C ARG A 9 -9.24 -2.74 -13.98
N ASP A 10 -10.34 -2.07 -13.67
CA ASP A 10 -10.47 -0.62 -13.81
C ASP A 10 -10.33 0.12 -12.47
N SER A 11 -10.08 -0.61 -11.36
CA SER A 11 -9.89 -0.01 -10.04
C SER A 11 -8.52 0.67 -9.94
N ILE A 12 -8.55 2.00 -9.83
CA ILE A 12 -7.36 2.83 -9.62
C ILE A 12 -6.63 2.41 -8.34
N ASN A 13 -7.36 1.99 -7.30
CA ASN A 13 -6.81 1.55 -6.03
C ASN A 13 -5.92 0.30 -6.20
N ILE A 14 -6.39 -0.70 -6.96
CA ILE A 14 -5.60 -1.90 -7.26
C ILE A 14 -4.40 -1.57 -8.13
N LEU A 15 -4.60 -0.77 -9.18
CA LEU A 15 -3.49 -0.37 -10.07
C LEU A 15 -2.39 0.33 -9.29
N PHE A 16 -2.74 1.17 -8.34
CA PHE A 16 -1.77 1.82 -7.45
C PHE A 16 -1.05 0.81 -6.55
N CYS A 17 -1.76 -0.11 -5.92
CA CYS A 17 -1.16 -1.16 -5.09
C CYS A 17 -0.19 -2.04 -5.89
N VAL A 18 -0.59 -2.47 -7.09
CA VAL A 18 0.24 -3.28 -8.00
C VAL A 18 1.46 -2.49 -8.47
N TYR A 19 1.29 -1.21 -8.82
CA TYR A 19 2.41 -0.34 -9.19
C TYR A 19 3.46 -0.26 -8.09
N ILE A 20 3.04 0.02 -6.85
CA ILE A 20 3.96 0.09 -5.70
C ILE A 20 4.61 -1.28 -5.45
N ALA A 21 3.85 -2.37 -5.47
CA ALA A 21 4.38 -3.72 -5.26
C ALA A 21 5.45 -4.09 -6.29
N ILE A 22 5.19 -3.83 -7.58
CA ILE A 22 6.14 -4.15 -8.64
C ILE A 22 7.38 -3.25 -8.56
N THR A 23 7.22 -1.94 -8.43
CA THR A 23 8.35 -1.01 -8.48
C THR A 23 9.27 -1.15 -7.27
N PHE A 24 8.70 -1.27 -6.07
CA PHE A 24 9.49 -1.47 -4.85
C PHE A 24 10.04 -2.90 -4.75
N GLY A 25 9.28 -3.89 -5.23
CA GLY A 25 9.74 -5.28 -5.33
C GLY A 25 10.93 -5.43 -6.27
N LEU A 26 10.91 -4.81 -7.45
CA LEU A 26 12.03 -4.80 -8.39
C LEU A 26 13.26 -4.10 -7.80
N LEU A 27 13.05 -3.00 -7.07
CA LEU A 27 14.16 -2.30 -6.40
C LEU A 27 14.80 -3.18 -5.32
N GLY A 28 13.99 -3.90 -4.52
CA GLY A 28 14.47 -4.86 -3.54
C GLY A 28 15.21 -6.02 -4.18
N ALA A 29 14.62 -6.63 -5.20
CA ALA A 29 15.25 -7.73 -5.96
C ALA A 29 16.60 -7.31 -6.58
N TYR A 30 16.69 -6.08 -7.08
CA TYR A 30 17.95 -5.54 -7.60
C TYR A 30 19.02 -5.36 -6.50
N ASP A 31 18.62 -4.92 -5.30
CA ASP A 31 19.52 -4.82 -4.13
C ASP A 31 20.07 -6.19 -3.75
N ASP A 32 19.21 -7.20 -3.65
CA ASP A 32 19.59 -8.56 -3.29
C ASP A 32 20.42 -9.25 -4.38
N PHE A 33 20.05 -9.08 -5.65
CA PHE A 33 20.86 -9.56 -6.77
C PHE A 33 22.27 -9.01 -6.75
N LYS A 34 22.44 -7.74 -6.40
CA LYS A 34 23.76 -7.10 -6.31
C LYS A 34 24.57 -7.67 -5.16
N LYS A 35 23.96 -7.93 -4.00
CA LYS A 35 24.62 -8.58 -2.85
C LYS A 35 25.14 -9.96 -3.21
N ILE A 36 24.32 -10.77 -3.89
CA ILE A 36 24.69 -12.14 -4.30
C ILE A 36 25.83 -12.10 -5.32
N LYS A 37 25.70 -11.28 -6.37
CA LYS A 37 26.64 -11.24 -7.49
C LYS A 37 28.04 -10.78 -7.07
N PHE A 38 28.12 -9.83 -6.16
CA PHE A 38 29.41 -9.26 -5.74
C PHE A 38 29.93 -9.81 -4.40
N SER A 39 29.22 -10.80 -3.82
CA SER A 39 29.55 -11.38 -2.51
C SER A 39 29.84 -10.33 -1.44
N ASN A 40 29.15 -9.18 -1.54
CA ASN A 40 29.38 -8.02 -0.68
C ASN A 40 28.08 -7.67 0.04
N SER A 41 28.12 -7.67 1.37
CA SER A 41 26.98 -7.38 2.23
C SER A 41 26.38 -5.96 2.07
N SER A 42 27.10 -5.06 1.39
CA SER A 42 26.70 -3.65 1.30
C SER A 42 25.60 -3.36 0.25
N GLY A 43 25.32 -4.28 -0.71
CA GLY A 43 24.24 -4.13 -1.69
C GLY A 43 24.28 -2.81 -2.48
N ILE A 44 23.13 -2.14 -2.58
CA ILE A 44 23.01 -0.79 -3.16
C ILE A 44 23.28 0.25 -2.05
N SER A 45 23.91 1.39 -2.42
CA SER A 45 24.11 2.47 -1.45
C SER A 45 22.77 2.98 -0.91
N SER A 46 22.69 3.24 0.40
CA SER A 46 21.46 3.69 1.07
C SER A 46 20.90 4.96 0.43
N LYS A 47 21.77 5.88 -0.03
CA LYS A 47 21.36 7.10 -0.74
C LYS A 47 20.62 6.79 -2.05
N PHE A 48 21.16 5.86 -2.85
CA PHE A 48 20.54 5.46 -4.12
C PHE A 48 19.18 4.79 -3.86
N LYS A 49 19.10 3.88 -2.86
CA LYS A 49 17.86 3.20 -2.48
C LYS A 49 16.76 4.21 -2.12
N ILE A 50 17.05 5.12 -1.18
CA ILE A 50 16.07 6.13 -0.73
C ILE A 50 15.68 7.09 -1.88
N THR A 51 16.63 7.52 -2.69
CA THR A 51 16.34 8.42 -3.82
C THR A 51 15.45 7.73 -4.86
N SER A 52 15.73 6.46 -5.18
CA SER A 52 14.90 5.69 -6.11
C SER A 52 13.48 5.46 -5.56
N GLN A 53 13.36 5.09 -4.28
CA GLN A 53 12.06 4.96 -3.61
C GLN A 53 11.28 6.28 -3.62
N LEU A 54 11.96 7.41 -3.37
CA LEU A 54 11.35 8.73 -3.38
C LEU A 54 10.78 9.08 -4.75
N ILE A 55 11.56 8.88 -5.82
CA ILE A 55 11.11 9.16 -7.19
C ILE A 55 9.91 8.28 -7.55
N LEU A 56 9.98 6.97 -7.28
CA LEU A 56 8.90 6.04 -7.58
C LEU A 56 7.63 6.37 -6.78
N ALA A 57 7.76 6.72 -5.50
CA ALA A 57 6.64 7.11 -4.66
C ALA A 57 6.00 8.43 -5.13
N ILE A 58 6.80 9.44 -5.51
CA ILE A 58 6.30 10.70 -6.05
C ILE A 58 5.47 10.45 -7.32
N ILE A 59 6.00 9.66 -8.27
CA ILE A 59 5.29 9.33 -9.51
C ILE A 59 3.98 8.61 -9.19
N GLY A 60 4.02 7.57 -8.36
CA GLY A 60 2.84 6.78 -8.00
C GLY A 60 1.77 7.58 -7.30
N VAL A 61 2.13 8.34 -6.26
CA VAL A 61 1.17 9.15 -5.49
C VAL A 61 0.60 10.29 -6.33
N SER A 62 1.43 10.97 -7.12
CA SER A 62 0.95 12.05 -8.00
C SER A 62 -0.02 11.53 -9.06
N LEU A 63 0.27 10.38 -9.67
CA LEU A 63 -0.60 9.74 -10.64
C LEU A 63 -1.90 9.27 -9.99
N PHE A 64 -1.83 8.69 -8.80
CA PHE A 64 -3.00 8.26 -8.03
C PHE A 64 -3.93 9.41 -7.70
N VAL A 65 -3.39 10.53 -7.20
CA VAL A 65 -4.17 11.74 -6.90
C VAL A 65 -4.76 12.35 -8.16
N TYR A 66 -4.02 12.34 -9.27
CA TYR A 66 -4.50 12.89 -10.56
C TYR A 66 -5.64 12.08 -11.18
N LEU A 67 -5.59 10.75 -11.04
CA LEU A 67 -6.60 9.84 -11.62
C LEU A 67 -7.80 9.59 -10.70
N ASN A 68 -7.70 9.96 -9.43
CA ASN A 68 -8.73 9.69 -8.43
C ASN A 68 -9.59 10.92 -8.20
N ASP A 69 -10.87 10.83 -8.57
CA ASP A 69 -11.85 11.91 -8.40
C ASP A 69 -12.54 11.91 -7.01
N TYR A 70 -12.08 11.07 -6.08
CA TYR A 70 -12.69 10.95 -4.76
C TYR A 70 -12.46 12.23 -3.94
N GLN A 71 -13.54 12.94 -3.59
CA GLN A 71 -13.48 14.25 -2.92
C GLN A 71 -12.85 14.19 -1.51
N ASP A 72 -12.98 13.04 -0.82
CA ASP A 72 -12.49 12.84 0.53
C ASP A 72 -11.11 12.17 0.60
N LEU A 73 -10.40 12.09 -0.52
CA LEU A 73 -9.07 11.46 -0.61
C LEU A 73 -8.06 12.06 0.40
N ASN A 74 -8.17 13.36 0.64
CA ASN A 74 -7.27 14.09 1.52
C ASN A 74 -7.67 14.06 3.00
N ASN A 75 -8.75 13.37 3.35
CA ASN A 75 -9.25 13.32 4.72
C ASN A 75 -8.59 12.18 5.49
N LEU A 76 -8.01 12.53 6.64
CA LEU A 76 -7.46 11.57 7.60
C LEU A 76 -8.50 11.29 8.68
N TYR A 77 -8.91 10.02 8.78
CA TYR A 77 -9.87 9.53 9.76
C TYR A 77 -9.15 8.86 10.93
N PHE A 78 -9.57 9.18 12.16
CA PHE A 78 -9.01 8.57 13.36
C PHE A 78 -9.92 7.46 13.89
N PRO A 79 -9.43 6.23 14.07
CA PRO A 79 -10.27 5.06 14.37
C PRO A 79 -11.03 5.17 15.70
N PHE A 80 -10.52 5.93 16.69
CA PHE A 80 -11.16 6.07 18.00
C PHE A 80 -11.99 7.34 18.14
N PHE A 81 -11.89 8.29 17.21
CA PHE A 81 -12.55 9.59 17.28
C PHE A 81 -13.39 9.83 16.02
N LYS A 82 -14.64 9.36 16.02
CA LYS A 82 -15.53 9.42 14.85
C LYS A 82 -15.70 10.81 14.24
N ASN A 83 -15.63 11.86 15.06
CA ASN A 83 -15.85 13.24 14.62
C ASN A 83 -14.54 13.97 14.28
N LEU A 84 -13.39 13.32 14.45
CA LEU A 84 -12.10 13.93 14.18
C LEU A 84 -11.66 13.56 12.75
N ILE A 85 -12.00 14.44 11.83
CA ILE A 85 -11.58 14.34 10.43
C ILE A 85 -10.65 15.51 10.15
N ILE A 86 -9.41 15.22 9.78
CA ILE A 86 -8.42 16.23 9.43
C ILE A 86 -8.22 16.21 7.92
N ASN A 87 -8.57 17.30 7.26
CA ASN A 87 -8.27 17.45 5.83
C ASN A 87 -6.81 17.88 5.67
N LEU A 88 -6.00 17.01 5.07
CA LEU A 88 -4.57 17.23 4.85
C LEU A 88 -4.31 18.15 3.64
N GLY A 89 -5.29 18.33 2.74
CA GLY A 89 -5.11 19.12 1.53
C GLY A 89 -3.82 18.74 0.78
N TRP A 90 -2.99 19.73 0.48
CA TRP A 90 -1.70 19.51 -0.21
C TRP A 90 -0.67 18.69 0.60
N PHE A 91 -0.83 18.65 1.93
CA PHE A 91 0.06 17.86 2.78
C PHE A 91 -0.17 16.35 2.64
N PHE A 92 -1.27 15.93 2.01
CA PHE A 92 -1.55 14.51 1.72
C PHE A 92 -0.43 13.86 0.91
N ILE A 93 0.08 14.53 -0.13
CA ILE A 93 1.12 13.97 -1.01
C ILE A 93 2.41 13.66 -0.24
N PRO A 94 3.06 14.61 0.45
CA PRO A 94 4.28 14.30 1.20
C PRO A 94 4.03 13.32 2.34
N PHE A 95 2.85 13.35 2.97
CA PHE A 95 2.47 12.39 4.00
C PHE A 95 2.37 10.96 3.44
N ALA A 96 1.67 10.76 2.32
CA ALA A 96 1.55 9.46 1.67
C ALA A 96 2.91 8.90 1.24
N ILE A 97 3.77 9.73 0.65
CA ILE A 97 5.14 9.36 0.27
C ILE A 97 5.94 8.91 1.49
N PHE A 98 5.85 9.66 2.60
CA PHE A 98 6.53 9.32 3.85
C PHE A 98 6.05 7.97 4.41
N VAL A 99 4.74 7.72 4.39
CA VAL A 99 4.15 6.44 4.85
C VAL A 99 4.63 5.28 3.99
N ILE A 100 4.61 5.42 2.65
CA ILE A 100 5.04 4.35 1.73
C ILE A 100 6.52 4.01 1.93
N ILE A 101 7.39 5.01 1.94
CA ILE A 101 8.85 4.80 2.10
C ILE A 101 9.14 4.27 3.51
N GLY A 102 8.51 4.85 4.53
CA GLY A 102 8.69 4.45 5.93
C GLY A 102 8.28 2.99 6.15
N SER A 103 7.10 2.58 5.67
CA SER A 103 6.59 1.21 5.78
C SER A 103 7.50 0.21 5.06
N SER A 104 7.90 0.53 3.82
CA SER A 104 8.78 -0.34 3.03
C SER A 104 10.13 -0.56 3.72
N ASN A 105 10.74 0.49 4.25
CA ASN A 105 12.02 0.35 4.95
C ASN A 105 11.87 -0.30 6.33
N ALA A 106 10.77 -0.07 7.04
CA ALA A 106 10.48 -0.73 8.32
C ALA A 106 10.37 -2.25 8.15
N VAL A 107 9.60 -2.71 7.14
CA VAL A 107 9.48 -4.15 6.83
C VAL A 107 10.83 -4.74 6.45
N ASN A 108 11.61 -4.05 5.62
CA ASN A 108 12.96 -4.49 5.23
C ASN A 108 13.94 -4.60 6.43
N LEU A 109 13.78 -3.74 7.44
CA LEU A 109 14.58 -3.84 8.68
C LEU A 109 14.11 -4.99 9.59
N THR A 110 12.83 -5.31 9.57
CA THR A 110 12.25 -6.42 10.35
C THR A 110 12.69 -7.77 9.79
N ASP A 111 12.97 -7.87 8.50
CA ASP A 111 13.40 -9.09 7.81
C ASP A 111 14.91 -9.37 8.01
N GLY A 112 15.35 -9.31 9.26
CA GLY A 112 16.75 -9.60 9.64
C GLY A 112 17.09 -11.09 9.69
N LEU A 113 16.09 -11.96 9.75
CA LEU A 113 16.21 -13.42 9.69
C LEU A 113 15.18 -13.94 8.69
N ASP A 114 15.55 -14.93 7.90
CA ASP A 114 14.71 -15.51 6.86
C ASP A 114 13.32 -15.91 7.41
N GLY A 115 12.27 -15.30 6.86
CA GLY A 115 10.88 -15.55 7.23
C GLY A 115 10.36 -14.80 8.47
N LEU A 116 11.18 -13.99 9.15
CA LEU A 116 10.72 -13.25 10.33
C LEU A 116 9.64 -12.22 10.00
N ALA A 117 9.73 -11.55 8.85
CA ALA A 117 8.75 -10.57 8.40
C ALA A 117 7.44 -11.19 7.87
N THR A 118 7.43 -12.48 7.54
CA THR A 118 6.29 -13.15 6.89
C THR A 118 5.02 -13.10 7.74
N VAL A 119 5.11 -13.48 9.02
CA VAL A 119 3.94 -13.50 9.92
C VAL A 119 3.37 -12.11 10.17
N PRO A 120 4.16 -11.06 10.51
CA PRO A 120 3.67 -9.69 10.57
C PRO A 120 3.00 -9.21 9.28
N VAL A 121 3.56 -9.53 8.11
CA VAL A 121 2.97 -9.15 6.82
C VAL A 121 1.62 -9.82 6.62
N ILE A 122 1.47 -11.11 6.92
CA ILE A 122 0.18 -11.82 6.86
C ILE A 122 -0.86 -11.15 7.76
N LEU A 123 -0.50 -10.85 9.01
CA LEU A 123 -1.42 -10.22 9.96
C LEU A 123 -1.86 -8.83 9.51
N VAL A 124 -0.93 -8.01 9.05
CA VAL A 124 -1.23 -6.67 8.53
C VAL A 124 -2.09 -6.74 7.27
N ALA A 125 -1.76 -7.64 6.33
CA ALA A 125 -2.55 -7.85 5.13
C ALA A 125 -3.97 -8.34 5.46
N ALA A 126 -4.14 -9.22 6.45
CA ALA A 126 -5.45 -9.66 6.91
C ALA A 126 -6.28 -8.51 7.51
N CYS A 127 -5.65 -7.65 8.33
CA CYS A 127 -6.31 -6.45 8.87
C CYS A 127 -6.75 -5.50 7.74
N PHE A 128 -5.88 -5.22 6.78
CA PHE A 128 -6.23 -4.36 5.64
C PHE A 128 -7.27 -5.00 4.72
N ALA A 129 -7.24 -6.32 4.51
CA ALA A 129 -8.27 -7.03 3.77
C ALA A 129 -9.66 -6.84 4.43
N PHE A 130 -9.72 -6.98 5.75
CA PHE A 130 -10.96 -6.77 6.49
C PHE A 130 -11.44 -5.31 6.40
N ILE A 131 -10.55 -4.34 6.66
CA ILE A 131 -10.88 -2.92 6.60
C ILE A 131 -11.37 -2.53 5.20
N SER A 132 -10.65 -2.91 4.15
CA SER A 132 -11.03 -2.57 2.77
C SER A 132 -12.31 -3.23 2.34
N TYR A 133 -12.60 -4.46 2.76
CA TYR A 133 -13.88 -5.12 2.52
C TYR A 133 -15.04 -4.37 3.16
N VAL A 134 -14.90 -3.97 4.41
CA VAL A 134 -15.96 -3.29 5.16
C VAL A 134 -16.19 -1.86 4.66
N THR A 135 -15.13 -1.12 4.36
CA THR A 135 -15.23 0.26 3.81
C THR A 135 -15.72 0.27 2.36
N GLY A 136 -15.44 -0.78 1.59
CA GLY A 136 -15.93 -0.94 0.22
C GLY A 136 -17.36 -1.44 0.09
N ASN A 137 -18.04 -1.78 1.20
CA ASN A 137 -19.41 -2.25 1.21
C ASN A 137 -20.34 -1.23 1.88
N ILE A 138 -21.29 -0.69 1.11
CA ILE A 138 -22.20 0.37 1.58
C ILE A 138 -23.07 -0.05 2.78
N VAL A 139 -23.43 -1.33 2.88
CA VAL A 139 -24.26 -1.83 3.98
C VAL A 139 -23.44 -1.90 5.27
N PHE A 140 -22.23 -2.46 5.20
CA PHE A 140 -21.35 -2.57 6.37
C PHE A 140 -20.80 -1.20 6.81
N SER A 141 -20.43 -0.34 5.86
CA SER A 141 -19.92 0.99 6.19
C SER A 141 -20.98 1.83 6.92
N ASN A 142 -22.23 1.81 6.44
CA ASN A 142 -23.35 2.50 7.10
C ASN A 142 -23.66 1.91 8.48
N TYR A 143 -23.66 0.58 8.62
CA TYR A 143 -23.93 -0.08 9.90
C TYR A 143 -22.86 0.26 10.95
N LEU A 144 -21.59 0.26 10.56
CA LEU A 144 -20.46 0.57 11.44
C LEU A 144 -20.16 2.06 11.56
N GLN A 145 -20.89 2.90 10.84
CA GLN A 145 -20.71 4.34 10.81
C GLN A 145 -19.25 4.76 10.45
N ILE A 146 -18.69 4.07 9.45
CA ILE A 146 -17.38 4.39 8.88
C ILE A 146 -17.57 4.93 7.45
N PRO A 147 -16.60 5.70 6.92
CA PRO A 147 -16.71 6.22 5.57
C PRO A 147 -16.77 5.09 4.54
N TYR A 148 -17.73 5.21 3.61
CA TYR A 148 -17.77 4.34 2.43
C TYR A 148 -16.79 4.87 1.38
N ILE A 149 -15.95 3.99 0.85
CA ILE A 149 -14.99 4.33 -0.21
C ILE A 149 -15.19 3.33 -1.35
N GLU A 150 -15.68 3.86 -2.47
CA GLU A 150 -15.94 3.06 -3.67
C GLU A 150 -14.66 2.38 -4.19
N GLY A 151 -14.78 1.13 -4.66
CA GLY A 151 -13.66 0.37 -5.20
C GLY A 151 -12.65 -0.17 -4.17
N THR A 152 -12.78 0.19 -2.89
CA THR A 152 -11.83 -0.29 -1.85
C THR A 152 -12.02 -1.77 -1.54
N GLY A 153 -13.24 -2.30 -1.71
CA GLY A 153 -13.52 -3.73 -1.50
C GLY A 153 -12.63 -4.66 -2.35
N GLU A 154 -12.20 -4.20 -3.51
CA GLU A 154 -11.32 -4.93 -4.42
C GLU A 154 -9.89 -5.05 -3.89
N VAL A 155 -9.43 -4.09 -3.08
CA VAL A 155 -8.12 -4.13 -2.42
C VAL A 155 -8.04 -5.32 -1.46
N SER A 156 -9.17 -5.81 -0.92
CA SER A 156 -9.20 -7.02 -0.10
C SER A 156 -8.71 -8.26 -0.86
N ILE A 157 -8.98 -8.34 -2.17
CA ILE A 157 -8.50 -9.43 -3.04
C ILE A 157 -6.98 -9.36 -3.18
N PHE A 158 -6.44 -8.16 -3.37
CA PHE A 158 -4.99 -7.95 -3.44
C PHE A 158 -4.30 -8.34 -2.12
N CYS A 159 -4.87 -7.94 -0.97
CA CYS A 159 -4.38 -8.36 0.34
C CYS A 159 -4.46 -9.89 0.53
N GLY A 160 -5.54 -10.53 0.05
CA GLY A 160 -5.67 -11.99 0.04
C GLY A 160 -4.59 -12.68 -0.79
N ALA A 161 -4.22 -12.11 -1.95
CA ALA A 161 -3.13 -12.62 -2.77
C ALA A 161 -1.77 -12.51 -2.05
N ILE A 162 -1.53 -11.42 -1.32
CA ILE A 162 -0.31 -11.28 -0.49
C ILE A 162 -0.27 -12.36 0.60
N ILE A 163 -1.38 -12.58 1.31
CA ILE A 163 -1.48 -13.64 2.33
C ILE A 163 -1.15 -15.01 1.72
N GLY A 164 -1.77 -15.33 0.57
CA GLY A 164 -1.53 -16.59 -0.12
C GLY A 164 -0.08 -16.76 -0.61
N ALA A 165 0.58 -15.68 -0.99
CA ALA A 165 1.98 -15.69 -1.40
C ALA A 165 2.96 -15.84 -0.21
N CYS A 166 2.53 -15.48 0.99
CA CYS A 166 3.32 -15.59 2.22
C CYS A 166 3.14 -16.93 2.96
N LEU A 167 2.13 -17.74 2.61
CA LEU A 167 1.87 -19.07 3.17
C LEU A 167 2.60 -20.15 2.39
#